data_c6b79da805b4fd28cd83a72466cca9a6
#
_entry.id   c6b79da805b4fd28cd83a72466cca9a6
#
_cell.length_a   1.000
_cell.length_b   1.000
_cell.length_c   1.000
_cell.angle_alpha   90.00
_cell.angle_beta   90.00
_cell.angle_gamma   90.00
#
_symmetry.space_group_name_H-M   'P 1'
#
loop_
_entity.id
_entity.type
_entity.pdbx_description
1 polymer ?
#
loop_
_entity_poly.entity_id
_entity_poly.type
_entity_poly.pdbx_seq_one_letter_code
_entity_poly.pdbx_strand_id
1 'polypeptide(L)'
;KGFEEGDFEMMTDGTEERQFLYAEDCCEALETIMENYTDFKPEDPLHITSFHATSIKEVAAIIMGQFNLIGKPIKINPGLAKDSVQMDKRNEANSYIMDWWLPQTNMQDGIKAVFDEMKKEYGY
;
A
#
# COMPACT_ATOMS: atom_id res chain seq x y z
N LYS A 1 -7.28 -8.05 -12.24
CA LYS A 1 -7.67 -7.34 -13.48
C LYS A 1 -6.57 -7.31 -14.53
N GLY A 2 -5.41 -6.67 -14.28
CA GLY A 2 -4.36 -6.51 -15.28
C GLY A 2 -3.93 -7.81 -15.98
N PHE A 3 -3.82 -8.91 -15.24
CA PHE A 3 -3.49 -10.22 -15.81
C PHE A 3 -4.62 -10.83 -16.63
N GLU A 4 -5.87 -10.58 -16.27
CA GLU A 4 -7.06 -11.16 -16.87
C GLU A 4 -7.63 -10.30 -18.01
N GLU A 5 -7.83 -9.02 -17.75
CA GLU A 5 -8.55 -8.08 -18.63
C GLU A 5 -7.61 -7.18 -19.44
N GLY A 6 -6.36 -6.98 -18.99
CA GLY A 6 -5.43 -6.02 -19.58
C GLY A 6 -5.71 -4.59 -19.11
N ASP A 7 -5.97 -3.69 -20.04
CA ASP A 7 -6.24 -2.28 -19.74
C ASP A 7 -7.55 -2.10 -18.95
N PHE A 8 -7.56 -1.19 -17.99
CA PHE A 8 -8.78 -0.87 -17.24
C PHE A 8 -8.77 0.58 -16.72
N GLU A 9 -9.93 1.03 -16.26
CA GLU A 9 -10.09 2.35 -15.63
C GLU A 9 -10.16 2.23 -14.12
N MET A 10 -9.59 3.22 -13.42
CA MET A 10 -9.78 3.39 -11.99
C MET A 10 -11.16 3.95 -11.70
N MET A 11 -11.68 3.70 -10.50
CA MET A 11 -12.97 4.24 -10.06
C MET A 11 -12.91 5.76 -9.84
N THR A 12 -11.73 6.27 -9.46
CA THR A 12 -11.48 7.68 -9.16
C THR A 12 -10.39 8.24 -10.07
N ASP A 13 -10.11 9.55 -9.97
CA ASP A 13 -9.00 10.18 -10.68
C ASP A 13 -7.61 9.79 -10.10
N GLY A 14 -7.58 9.06 -9.00
CA GLY A 14 -6.37 8.56 -8.37
C GLY A 14 -5.58 9.58 -7.56
N THR A 15 -6.13 10.77 -7.31
CA THR A 15 -5.45 11.83 -6.53
C THR A 15 -5.53 11.60 -5.03
N GLU A 16 -6.45 10.77 -4.56
CA GLU A 16 -6.55 10.38 -3.15
C GLU A 16 -5.28 9.64 -2.71
N GLU A 17 -4.87 9.92 -1.49
CA GLU A 17 -3.69 9.32 -0.89
C GLU A 17 -4.06 8.39 0.26
N ARG A 18 -3.29 7.33 0.40
CA ARG A 18 -3.41 6.33 1.47
C ARG A 18 -2.03 6.02 2.05
N GLN A 19 -2.01 5.60 3.29
CA GLN A 19 -0.83 5.02 3.92
C GLN A 19 -0.91 3.49 3.78
N PHE A 20 -0.37 2.97 2.71
CA PHE A 20 -0.34 1.53 2.45
C PHE A 20 0.73 0.87 3.30
N LEU A 21 0.44 -0.29 3.84
CA LEU A 21 1.39 -1.10 4.59
C LEU A 21 1.47 -2.50 3.99
N TYR A 22 2.68 -2.99 3.79
CA TYR A 22 2.92 -4.35 3.35
C TYR A 22 2.52 -5.35 4.44
N ALA A 23 1.87 -6.45 4.04
CA ALA A 23 1.26 -7.37 4.98
C ALA A 23 2.25 -8.00 5.96
N GLU A 24 3.46 -8.34 5.51
CA GLU A 24 4.49 -8.89 6.38
C GLU A 24 4.97 -7.87 7.41
N ASP A 25 5.12 -6.59 7.03
CA ASP A 25 5.46 -5.52 7.98
C ASP A 25 4.36 -5.34 9.03
N CYS A 26 3.10 -5.47 8.63
CA CYS A 26 1.96 -5.46 9.56
C CYS A 26 2.03 -6.62 10.55
N CYS A 27 2.34 -7.82 10.08
CA CYS A 27 2.50 -9.00 10.94
C CYS A 27 3.66 -8.82 11.94
N GLU A 28 4.78 -8.29 11.50
CA GLU A 28 5.91 -7.96 12.38
C GLU A 28 5.51 -6.93 13.44
N ALA A 29 4.75 -5.90 13.07
CA ALA A 29 4.27 -4.91 14.02
C ALA A 29 3.38 -5.55 15.11
N LEU A 30 2.46 -6.43 14.72
CA LEU A 30 1.59 -7.14 15.65
C LEU A 30 2.39 -8.06 16.58
N GLU A 31 3.37 -8.77 16.06
CA GLU A 31 4.27 -9.62 16.84
C GLU A 31 5.08 -8.78 17.85
N THR A 32 5.63 -7.66 17.42
CA THR A 32 6.34 -6.71 18.28
C THR A 32 5.46 -6.18 19.41
N ILE A 33 4.20 -5.84 19.12
CA ILE A 33 3.24 -5.41 20.13
C ILE A 33 2.98 -6.53 21.14
N MET A 34 2.79 -7.76 20.69
CA MET A 34 2.58 -8.92 21.56
C MET A 34 3.76 -9.17 22.48
N GLU A 35 4.99 -9.03 21.99
CA GLU A 35 6.22 -9.25 22.76
C GLU A 35 6.48 -8.14 23.78
N ASN A 36 5.98 -6.93 23.55
CA ASN A 36 6.26 -5.74 24.35
C ASN A 36 4.99 -5.11 24.95
N TYR A 37 3.88 -5.84 25.03
CA TYR A 37 2.58 -5.25 25.40
C TYR A 37 2.58 -4.55 26.76
N THR A 38 3.44 -4.94 27.70
CA THR A 38 3.57 -4.31 29.02
C THR A 38 4.28 -2.97 28.99
N ASP A 39 5.02 -2.68 27.91
CA ASP A 39 5.77 -1.44 27.75
C ASP A 39 4.91 -0.31 27.13
N PHE A 40 3.78 -0.68 26.51
CA PHE A 40 2.87 0.29 25.93
C PHE A 40 1.92 0.87 26.95
N LYS A 41 1.68 2.18 26.86
CA LYS A 41 0.71 2.87 27.70
C LYS A 41 -0.70 2.66 27.16
N PRO A 42 -1.67 2.19 27.96
CA PRO A 42 -3.02 1.91 27.49
C PRO A 42 -3.75 3.12 26.92
N GLU A 43 -3.40 4.32 27.37
CA GLU A 43 -3.99 5.58 26.92
C GLU A 43 -3.45 6.09 25.56
N ASP A 44 -2.30 5.59 25.11
CA ASP A 44 -1.67 6.01 23.86
C ASP A 44 -2.06 5.05 22.73
N PRO A 45 -2.76 5.54 21.68
CA PRO A 45 -3.13 4.69 20.55
C PRO A 45 -1.90 4.27 19.74
N LEU A 46 -1.84 3.00 19.36
CA LEU A 46 -0.83 2.46 18.47
C LEU A 46 -1.32 2.51 17.02
N HIS A 47 -0.67 3.29 16.20
CA HIS A 47 -0.93 3.35 14.78
C HIS A 47 0.06 2.49 14.01
N ILE A 48 -0.43 1.46 13.34
CA ILE A 48 0.36 0.57 12.48
C ILE A 48 0.13 0.99 11.03
N THR A 49 1.11 1.59 10.42
CA THR A 49 1.03 2.12 9.05
C THR A 49 2.44 2.23 8.45
N SER A 50 2.52 2.51 7.17
CA SER A 50 3.79 2.84 6.51
C SER A 50 4.32 4.23 6.90
N PHE A 51 3.52 5.07 7.53
CA PHE A 51 3.81 6.48 7.82
C PHE A 51 4.12 7.32 6.58
N HIS A 52 3.81 6.80 5.40
CA HIS A 52 4.03 7.46 4.11
C HIS A 52 2.76 7.44 3.27
N ALA A 53 2.30 8.62 2.87
CA ALA A 53 1.13 8.76 2.01
C ALA A 53 1.52 8.60 0.52
N THR A 54 0.79 7.76 -0.20
CA THR A 54 0.99 7.52 -1.63
C THR A 54 -0.35 7.64 -2.34
N SER A 55 -0.39 8.34 -3.48
CA SER A 55 -1.60 8.46 -4.28
C SER A 55 -1.93 7.16 -5.03
N ILE A 56 -3.20 6.94 -5.29
CA ILE A 56 -3.64 5.76 -6.07
C ILE A 56 -3.05 5.79 -7.48
N LYS A 57 -2.89 6.96 -8.09
CA LYS A 57 -2.25 7.08 -9.41
C LYS A 57 -0.76 6.70 -9.38
N GLU A 58 -0.04 6.98 -8.28
CA GLU A 58 1.35 6.51 -8.12
C GLU A 58 1.41 4.99 -8.00
N VAL A 59 0.51 4.39 -7.25
CA VAL A 59 0.36 2.92 -7.17
C VAL A 59 0.09 2.34 -8.56
N ALA A 60 -0.84 2.94 -9.32
CA ALA A 60 -1.14 2.51 -10.70
C ALA A 60 0.10 2.59 -11.60
N ALA A 61 0.89 3.66 -11.50
CA ALA A 61 2.12 3.82 -12.28
C ALA A 61 3.15 2.73 -11.96
N ILE A 62 3.33 2.38 -10.69
CA ILE A 62 4.24 1.30 -10.28
C ILE A 62 3.76 -0.04 -10.84
N ILE A 63 2.45 -0.33 -10.77
CA ILE A 63 1.86 -1.56 -11.32
C ILE A 63 2.08 -1.64 -12.83
N MET A 64 1.79 -0.57 -13.56
CA MET A 64 2.05 -0.52 -15.01
C MET A 64 3.52 -0.78 -15.33
N GLY A 65 4.44 -0.26 -14.52
CA GLY A 65 5.87 -0.53 -14.63
C GLY A 65 6.20 -2.02 -14.50
N GLN A 66 5.60 -2.73 -13.56
CA GLN A 66 5.80 -4.18 -13.39
C GLN A 66 5.31 -4.97 -14.61
N PHE A 67 4.15 -4.61 -15.17
CA PHE A 67 3.64 -5.23 -16.40
C PHE A 67 4.53 -4.96 -17.61
N ASN A 68 5.11 -3.76 -17.72
CA ASN A 68 6.09 -3.46 -18.77
C ASN A 68 7.33 -4.35 -18.68
N LEU A 69 7.82 -4.61 -17.47
CA LEU A 69 9.01 -5.44 -17.26
C LEU A 69 8.82 -6.90 -17.71
N ILE A 70 7.60 -7.41 -17.70
CA ILE A 70 7.30 -8.76 -18.19
C ILE A 70 6.85 -8.79 -19.66
N GLY A 71 6.97 -7.67 -20.38
CA GLY A 71 6.59 -7.58 -21.79
C GLY A 71 5.07 -7.60 -22.06
N LYS A 72 4.25 -7.32 -21.03
CA LYS A 72 2.80 -7.24 -21.14
C LYS A 72 2.31 -5.84 -20.73
N PRO A 73 2.61 -4.79 -21.50
CA PRO A 73 2.21 -3.44 -21.12
C PRO A 73 0.68 -3.33 -21.03
N ILE A 74 0.22 -2.69 -19.97
CA ILE A 74 -1.18 -2.35 -19.75
C ILE A 74 -1.33 -0.87 -19.47
N LYS A 75 -2.53 -0.34 -19.68
CA LYS A 75 -2.90 1.02 -19.29
C LYS A 75 -3.91 0.99 -18.17
N ILE A 76 -3.60 1.72 -17.11
CA ILE A 76 -4.53 1.99 -16.02
C ILE A 76 -4.88 3.46 -16.12
N ASN A 77 -6.09 3.75 -16.62
CA ASN A 77 -6.54 5.11 -16.85
C ASN A 77 -7.22 5.69 -15.61
N PRO A 78 -7.02 6.97 -15.30
CA PRO A 78 -7.76 7.63 -14.23
C PRO A 78 -9.25 7.73 -14.60
N GLY A 79 -10.11 7.51 -13.60
CA GLY A 79 -11.53 7.81 -13.70
C GLY A 79 -11.79 9.33 -13.57
N LEU A 80 -13.06 9.71 -13.64
CA LEU A 80 -13.47 11.11 -13.53
C LEU A 80 -13.87 11.51 -12.11
N ALA A 81 -14.29 10.56 -11.28
CA ALA A 81 -14.75 10.82 -9.93
C ALA A 81 -13.60 11.14 -8.98
N LYS A 82 -13.87 12.02 -8.02
CA LYS A 82 -12.98 12.24 -6.87
C LYS A 82 -13.49 11.45 -5.67
N ASP A 83 -12.57 10.97 -4.85
CA ASP A 83 -12.94 10.34 -3.59
C ASP A 83 -13.55 11.40 -2.65
N SER A 84 -14.84 11.27 -2.34
CA SER A 84 -15.56 12.20 -1.50
C SER A 84 -15.25 12.03 0.00
N VAL A 85 -14.65 10.93 0.39
CA VAL A 85 -14.39 10.59 1.81
C VAL A 85 -13.06 11.14 2.30
N GLN A 86 -12.10 11.35 1.40
CA GLN A 86 -10.74 11.78 1.76
C GLN A 86 -10.26 13.02 0.99
N MET A 87 -11.15 13.97 0.76
CA MET A 87 -10.81 15.14 -0.05
C MET A 87 -9.72 16.01 0.56
N ASP A 88 -9.68 16.22 1.88
CA ASP A 88 -8.81 17.26 2.45
C ASP A 88 -8.19 16.94 3.83
N LYS A 89 -8.44 15.79 4.41
CA LYS A 89 -7.91 15.48 5.75
C LYS A 89 -7.19 14.15 5.76
N ARG A 90 -5.88 14.22 5.79
CA ARG A 90 -5.06 13.08 6.16
C ARG A 90 -5.15 12.88 7.67
N ASN A 91 -5.51 11.70 8.09
CA ASN A 91 -5.29 11.31 9.46
C ASN A 91 -3.79 11.15 9.66
N GLU A 92 -3.20 12.06 10.41
CA GLU A 92 -1.80 11.92 10.82
C GLU A 92 -1.70 10.78 11.82
N ALA A 93 -0.94 9.74 11.46
CA ALA A 93 -0.63 8.67 12.37
C ALA A 93 0.38 9.16 13.41
N ASN A 94 0.18 8.82 14.69
CA ASN A 94 1.22 9.09 15.67
C ASN A 94 2.38 8.10 15.49
N SER A 95 3.57 8.53 15.87
CA SER A 95 4.81 7.78 15.71
C SER A 95 5.21 6.96 16.95
N TYR A 96 4.32 6.79 17.92
CA TYR A 96 4.63 6.14 19.20
C TYR A 96 5.20 4.73 19.02
N ILE A 97 4.62 3.93 18.12
CA ILE A 97 5.10 2.57 17.83
C ILE A 97 6.53 2.53 17.26
N MET A 98 7.02 3.62 16.68
CA MET A 98 8.35 3.66 16.06
C MET A 98 9.51 3.44 17.04
N ASP A 99 9.28 3.56 18.35
CA ASP A 99 10.27 3.22 19.37
C ASP A 99 10.54 1.69 19.45
N TRP A 100 9.64 0.86 18.91
CA TRP A 100 9.72 -0.61 18.92
C TRP A 100 9.78 -1.23 17.54
N TRP A 101 9.13 -0.60 16.54
CA TRP A 101 8.97 -1.14 15.21
C TRP A 101 8.96 -0.05 14.14
N LEU A 102 9.56 -0.36 13.00
CA LEU A 102 9.52 0.47 11.79
C LEU A 102 9.13 -0.39 10.59
N PRO A 103 8.33 0.13 9.66
CA PRO A 103 8.06 -0.55 8.39
C PRO A 103 9.36 -0.71 7.60
N GLN A 104 9.59 -1.89 7.02
CA GLN A 104 10.81 -2.24 6.30
C GLN A 104 10.63 -2.23 4.79
N THR A 105 9.40 -2.30 4.29
CA THR A 105 9.08 -2.49 2.88
C THR A 105 8.50 -1.20 2.30
N ASN A 106 9.17 -0.63 1.31
CA ASN A 106 8.64 0.53 0.57
C ASN A 106 7.55 0.10 -0.42
N MET A 107 6.84 1.09 -1.01
CA MET A 107 5.74 0.83 -1.92
C MET A 107 6.15 0.02 -3.15
N GLN A 108 7.30 0.33 -3.75
CA GLN A 108 7.77 -0.35 -4.96
C GLN A 108 8.11 -1.82 -4.68
N ASP A 109 8.82 -2.09 -3.60
CA ASP A 109 9.21 -3.45 -3.20
C ASP A 109 7.98 -4.27 -2.78
N GLY A 110 7.04 -3.67 -2.05
CA GLY A 110 5.79 -4.31 -1.66
C GLY A 110 4.92 -4.68 -2.86
N ILE A 111 4.72 -3.75 -3.80
CA ILE A 111 3.97 -4.02 -5.04
C ILE A 111 4.69 -5.08 -5.88
N LYS A 112 6.02 -5.00 -5.99
CA LYS A 112 6.79 -6.00 -6.72
C LYS A 112 6.62 -7.40 -6.13
N ALA A 113 6.69 -7.54 -4.80
CA ALA A 113 6.51 -8.83 -4.13
C ALA A 113 5.13 -9.43 -4.42
N VAL A 114 4.06 -8.64 -4.26
CA VAL A 114 2.70 -9.07 -4.58
C VAL A 114 2.56 -9.42 -6.07
N PHE A 115 3.14 -8.60 -6.94
CA PHE A 115 3.10 -8.84 -8.38
C PHE A 115 3.83 -10.15 -8.77
N ASP A 116 4.97 -10.44 -8.17
CA ASP A 116 5.74 -11.67 -8.42
C ASP A 116 4.97 -12.93 -7.99
N GLU A 117 4.21 -12.87 -6.90
CA GLU A 117 3.34 -13.96 -6.49
C GLU A 117 2.18 -14.15 -7.48
N MET A 118 1.49 -13.07 -7.85
CA MET A 118 0.42 -13.12 -8.83
C MET A 118 0.91 -13.63 -10.19
N LYS A 119 2.11 -13.24 -10.60
CA LYS A 119 2.74 -13.72 -11.83
C LYS A 119 2.81 -15.24 -11.87
N LYS A 120 3.25 -15.87 -10.79
CA LYS A 120 3.32 -17.34 -10.69
C LYS A 120 1.94 -17.97 -10.83
N GLU A 121 0.94 -17.38 -10.19
CA GLU A 121 -0.45 -17.87 -10.25
C GLU A 121 -1.01 -17.84 -11.68
N TYR A 122 -0.68 -16.81 -12.45
CA TYR A 122 -1.13 -16.64 -13.85
C TYR A 122 -0.17 -17.25 -14.88
N GLY A 123 0.89 -17.96 -14.48
CA GLY A 123 1.77 -18.68 -15.39
C GLY A 123 2.80 -17.86 -16.15
N TYR A 124 3.21 -16.72 -15.59
CA TYR A 124 4.23 -15.84 -16.17
C TYR A 124 5.62 -16.03 -15.55
#